data_a72448e2351ce06028cbbece9828777d
#
_entry.id   a72448e2351ce06028cbbece9828777d
#
_cell.length_a   1.000
_cell.length_b   1.000
_cell.length_c   1.000
_cell.angle_alpha   90.00
_cell.angle_beta   90.00
_cell.angle_gamma   90.00
#
_symmetry.space_group_name_H-M   'P 1'
#
loop_
_entity.id
_entity.type
_entity.pdbx_description
1 polymer ?
#
loop_
_entity_poly.entity_id
_entity_poly.type
_entity_poly.pdbx_seq_one_letter_code
_entity_poly.pdbx_strand_id
1 'polypeptide(L)'
;MTDTTIAGQATPRAQRKIWPAELNALIGLIAIMILFEVIGWIVVDQSFLMNKLRLSIMITQVAVVGILAVGVTQVIISGGIDLSGGSIIGATAMIAMSFAQVGTNQRAVFFAQGWVDLPIIIPILVGLSVALICGIINGLLI
;
A
#
# COMPACT_ATOMS: atom_id res chain seq x y z
N MET A 1 50.84 44.51 16.25
CA MET A 1 49.40 44.35 16.51
C MET A 1 48.67 44.58 15.19
N THR A 2 48.46 43.57 14.43
CA THR A 2 47.74 43.62 13.13
C THR A 2 46.50 42.79 13.27
N ASP A 3 45.41 43.51 13.38
CA ASP A 3 44.06 42.95 13.52
C ASP A 3 43.59 42.52 12.14
N THR A 4 43.58 41.22 11.88
CA THR A 4 43.10 40.64 10.61
C THR A 4 41.60 40.32 10.77
N THR A 5 40.79 41.28 10.40
CA THR A 5 39.34 41.15 10.31
C THR A 5 39.01 40.09 9.22
N ILE A 6 38.64 38.91 9.65
CA ILE A 6 38.10 37.86 8.75
C ILE A 6 36.69 38.30 8.35
N ALA A 7 36.59 38.94 7.19
CA ALA A 7 35.31 39.21 6.57
C ALA A 7 34.64 37.87 6.24
N GLY A 8 33.59 37.55 6.99
CA GLY A 8 32.76 36.39 6.75
C GLY A 8 32.14 36.45 5.36
N GLN A 9 32.57 35.58 4.46
CA GLN A 9 31.93 35.35 3.18
C GLN A 9 30.55 34.77 3.43
N ALA A 10 29.54 35.62 3.33
CA ALA A 10 28.14 35.19 3.29
C ALA A 10 27.95 34.35 2.01
N THR A 11 27.89 33.05 2.16
CA THR A 11 27.47 32.15 1.07
C THR A 11 26.10 32.59 0.57
N PRO A 12 25.91 32.80 -0.74
CA PRO A 12 24.62 33.16 -1.27
C PRO A 12 23.62 32.04 -0.95
N ARG A 13 22.62 32.38 -0.13
CA ARG A 13 21.46 31.48 0.07
C ARG A 13 20.85 31.21 -1.30
N ALA A 14 21.06 30.01 -1.84
CA ALA A 14 20.37 29.54 -3.00
C ALA A 14 18.87 29.69 -2.74
N GLN A 15 18.23 30.59 -3.47
CA GLN A 15 16.78 30.74 -3.46
C GLN A 15 16.19 29.38 -3.85
N ARG A 16 15.74 28.62 -2.86
CA ARG A 16 14.99 27.39 -3.06
C ARG A 16 13.73 27.77 -3.82
N LYS A 17 13.67 27.39 -5.09
CA LYS A 17 12.49 27.49 -5.94
C LYS A 17 11.39 26.76 -5.18
N ILE A 18 10.41 27.51 -4.66
CA ILE A 18 9.35 27.02 -3.76
C ILE A 18 8.27 26.33 -4.63
N TRP A 19 8.65 25.25 -5.27
CA TRP A 19 7.67 24.30 -5.79
C TRP A 19 7.55 23.21 -4.74
N PRO A 20 6.36 22.99 -4.18
CA PRO A 20 6.18 21.95 -3.18
C PRO A 20 6.59 20.60 -3.78
N ALA A 21 7.27 19.78 -2.99
CA ALA A 21 7.77 18.47 -3.42
C ALA A 21 6.64 17.57 -3.93
N GLU A 22 5.45 17.77 -3.41
CA GLU A 22 4.21 17.10 -3.79
C GLU A 22 3.84 17.36 -5.26
N LEU A 23 4.10 18.58 -5.75
CA LEU A 23 3.80 18.95 -7.14
C LEU A 23 4.73 18.21 -8.12
N ASN A 24 5.99 18.03 -7.77
CA ASN A 24 6.93 17.26 -8.57
C ASN A 24 6.54 15.77 -8.62
N ALA A 25 6.09 15.21 -7.49
CA ALA A 25 5.58 13.84 -7.45
C ALA A 25 4.32 13.68 -8.31
N LEU A 26 3.41 14.65 -8.27
CA LEU A 26 2.20 14.64 -9.10
C LEU A 26 2.52 14.72 -10.59
N ILE A 27 3.45 15.60 -10.98
CA ILE A 27 3.92 15.72 -12.37
C ILE A 27 4.54 14.40 -12.83
N GLY A 28 5.37 13.76 -12.00
CA GLY A 28 5.95 12.46 -12.30
C GLY A 28 4.89 11.38 -12.49
N LEU A 29 3.88 11.35 -11.62
CA LEU A 29 2.76 10.42 -11.74
C LEU A 29 1.98 10.61 -13.05
N ILE A 30 1.65 11.86 -13.39
CA ILE A 30 0.93 12.17 -14.63
C ILE A 30 1.78 11.80 -15.86
N ALA A 31 3.08 12.08 -15.83
CA ALA A 31 3.99 11.73 -16.92
C ALA A 31 4.04 10.22 -17.15
N ILE A 32 4.11 9.43 -16.09
CA ILE A 32 4.08 7.95 -16.16
C ILE A 32 2.73 7.48 -16.69
N MET A 33 1.62 8.04 -16.23
CA MET A 33 0.29 7.71 -16.73
C MET A 33 0.17 7.93 -18.24
N ILE A 34 0.62 9.09 -18.73
CA ILE A 34 0.62 9.42 -20.16
C ILE A 34 1.53 8.46 -20.95
N LEU A 35 2.70 8.14 -20.41
CA LEU A 35 3.63 7.20 -21.02
C LEU A 35 2.97 5.82 -21.22
N PHE A 36 2.34 5.28 -20.19
CA PHE A 36 1.65 3.99 -20.28
C PHE A 36 0.44 4.02 -21.21
N GLU A 37 -0.29 5.14 -21.29
CA GLU A 37 -1.39 5.31 -22.22
C GLU A 37 -0.89 5.28 -23.68
N VAL A 38 0.19 6.00 -23.97
CA VAL A 38 0.81 6.03 -25.31
C VAL A 38 1.34 4.63 -25.69
N ILE A 39 2.02 3.96 -24.78
CA ILE A 39 2.50 2.59 -25.01
C ILE A 39 1.32 1.63 -25.24
N GLY A 40 0.25 1.75 -24.48
CA GLY A 40 -0.95 0.94 -24.63
C GLY A 40 -1.57 1.07 -26.04
N TRP A 41 -1.63 2.28 -26.57
CA TRP A 41 -2.10 2.53 -27.92
C TRP A 41 -1.17 1.98 -29.00
N ILE A 42 0.15 2.10 -28.82
CA ILE A 42 1.14 1.67 -29.83
C ILE A 42 1.30 0.14 -29.87
N VAL A 43 1.29 -0.51 -28.69
CA VAL A 43 1.68 -1.95 -28.57
C VAL A 43 0.45 -2.85 -28.58
N VAL A 44 -0.65 -2.42 -27.97
CA VAL A 44 -1.85 -3.27 -27.72
C VAL A 44 -3.08 -2.78 -28.47
N ASP A 45 -2.99 -1.61 -29.12
CA ASP A 45 -4.10 -0.93 -29.79
C ASP A 45 -5.34 -0.75 -28.89
N GLN A 46 -5.09 -0.54 -27.60
CA GLN A 46 -6.12 -0.32 -26.59
C GLN A 46 -5.70 0.76 -25.60
N SER A 47 -6.66 1.61 -25.23
CA SER A 47 -6.48 2.57 -24.14
C SER A 47 -6.24 1.84 -22.82
N PHE A 48 -5.21 2.26 -22.09
CA PHE A 48 -4.91 1.73 -20.77
C PHE A 48 -5.89 2.26 -19.72
N LEU A 49 -6.22 3.56 -19.79
CA LEU A 49 -7.07 4.24 -18.83
C LEU A 49 -8.58 4.02 -19.06
N MET A 50 -9.02 3.84 -20.30
CA MET A 50 -10.45 3.63 -20.60
C MET A 50 -10.91 2.18 -20.45
N ASN A 51 -10.01 1.26 -20.13
CA ASN A 51 -10.37 -0.12 -19.85
C ASN A 51 -10.93 -0.25 -18.43
N LYS A 52 -12.25 -0.43 -18.31
CA LYS A 52 -12.96 -0.50 -17.01
C LYS A 52 -12.41 -1.58 -16.09
N LEU A 53 -12.01 -2.73 -16.62
CA LEU A 53 -11.46 -3.83 -15.83
C LEU A 53 -10.11 -3.44 -15.23
N ARG A 54 -9.20 -2.87 -16.02
CA ARG A 54 -7.89 -2.40 -15.55
C ARG A 54 -8.04 -1.29 -14.52
N LEU A 55 -8.92 -0.33 -14.79
CA LEU A 55 -9.19 0.78 -13.87
C LEU A 55 -9.71 0.25 -12.52
N SER A 56 -10.64 -0.71 -12.54
CA SER A 56 -11.15 -1.35 -11.32
C SER A 56 -10.03 -2.04 -10.53
N ILE A 57 -9.15 -2.77 -11.20
CA ILE A 57 -8.01 -3.44 -10.57
C ILE A 57 -7.06 -2.40 -9.96
N MET A 58 -6.74 -1.33 -10.69
CA MET A 58 -5.87 -0.26 -10.19
C MET A 58 -6.45 0.44 -8.96
N ILE A 59 -7.75 0.77 -8.98
CA ILE A 59 -8.43 1.40 -7.83
C ILE A 59 -8.39 0.47 -6.62
N THR A 60 -8.64 -0.82 -6.81
CA THR A 60 -8.56 -1.81 -5.73
C THR A 60 -7.16 -1.89 -5.14
N GLN A 61 -6.12 -1.93 -5.96
CA GLN A 61 -4.73 -1.94 -5.51
C GLN A 61 -4.38 -0.67 -4.73
N VAL A 62 -4.75 0.49 -5.24
CA VAL A 62 -4.52 1.78 -4.56
C VAL A 62 -5.27 1.84 -3.23
N ALA A 63 -6.50 1.35 -3.18
CA ALA A 63 -7.27 1.31 -1.94
C ALA A 63 -6.60 0.44 -0.86
N VAL A 64 -6.14 -0.75 -1.23
CA VAL A 64 -5.42 -1.65 -0.29
C VAL A 64 -4.15 -1.00 0.23
N VAL A 65 -3.30 -0.47 -0.67
CA VAL A 65 -2.06 0.22 -0.28
C VAL A 65 -2.35 1.47 0.54
N GLY A 66 -3.42 2.20 0.22
CA GLY A 66 -3.84 3.39 0.96
C GLY A 66 -4.25 3.08 2.41
N ILE A 67 -5.05 2.03 2.62
CA ILE A 67 -5.41 1.58 3.97
C ILE A 67 -4.17 1.18 4.77
N LEU A 68 -3.25 0.45 4.15
CA LEU A 68 -1.98 0.08 4.76
C LEU A 68 -1.13 1.29 5.13
N ALA A 69 -1.01 2.26 4.23
CA ALA A 69 -0.23 3.47 4.47
C ALA A 69 -0.76 4.25 5.68
N VAL A 70 -2.09 4.34 5.83
CA VAL A 70 -2.71 4.97 7.01
C VAL A 70 -2.34 4.20 8.29
N GLY A 71 -2.45 2.86 8.28
CA GLY A 71 -2.08 2.02 9.43
C GLY A 71 -0.61 2.18 9.82
N VAL A 72 0.30 2.07 8.87
CA VAL A 72 1.75 2.24 9.10
C VAL A 72 2.06 3.66 9.61
N THR A 73 1.40 4.68 9.07
CA THR A 73 1.59 6.07 9.54
C THR A 73 1.22 6.22 11.02
N GLN A 74 0.15 5.59 11.47
CA GLN A 74 -0.24 5.60 12.89
C GLN A 74 0.85 4.98 13.78
N VAL A 75 1.43 3.85 13.36
CA VAL A 75 2.51 3.20 14.10
C VAL A 75 3.77 4.07 14.15
N ILE A 76 4.14 4.70 13.04
CA ILE A 76 5.30 5.60 13.01
C ILE A 76 5.10 6.81 13.93
N ILE A 77 3.90 7.39 13.96
CA ILE A 77 3.58 8.53 14.84
C ILE A 77 3.67 8.12 16.32
N SER A 78 3.29 6.89 16.67
CA SER A 78 3.42 6.35 18.03
C SER A 78 4.87 6.01 18.42
N GLY A 79 5.84 6.15 17.52
CA GLY A 79 7.26 5.89 17.76
C GLY A 79 7.65 4.42 17.56
N GLY A 80 6.75 3.57 17.08
CA GLY A 80 7.01 2.18 16.76
C GLY A 80 7.49 1.98 15.32
N ILE A 81 8.08 0.81 15.06
CA ILE A 81 8.41 0.34 13.71
C ILE A 81 7.69 -1.00 13.52
N ASP A 82 6.65 -1.02 12.71
CA ASP A 82 5.93 -2.25 12.37
C ASP A 82 6.30 -2.73 10.96
N LEU A 83 7.08 -3.78 10.90
CA LEU A 83 7.45 -4.48 9.65
C LEU A 83 6.54 -5.68 9.38
N SER A 84 5.58 -5.96 10.24
CA SER A 84 4.73 -7.15 10.17
C SER A 84 3.53 -7.01 9.23
N GLY A 85 3.20 -5.79 8.79
CA GLY A 85 2.01 -5.49 7.99
C GLY A 85 1.84 -6.41 6.79
N GLY A 86 2.91 -6.66 6.03
CA GLY A 86 2.89 -7.56 4.87
C GLY A 86 2.59 -9.02 5.24
N SER A 87 3.20 -9.53 6.31
CA SER A 87 2.98 -10.89 6.78
C SER A 87 1.58 -11.10 7.36
N ILE A 88 1.05 -10.12 8.07
CA ILE A 88 -0.32 -10.15 8.61
C ILE A 88 -1.33 -10.20 7.46
N ILE A 89 -1.16 -9.39 6.42
CA ILE A 89 -2.04 -9.40 5.25
C ILE A 89 -1.99 -10.76 4.55
N GLY A 90 -0.78 -11.30 4.31
CA GLY A 90 -0.63 -12.61 3.69
C GLY A 90 -1.31 -13.71 4.49
N ALA A 91 -1.06 -13.79 5.78
CA ALA A 91 -1.67 -14.76 6.68
C ALA A 91 -3.21 -14.61 6.73
N THR A 92 -3.70 -13.39 6.91
CA THR A 92 -5.13 -13.08 6.96
C THR A 92 -5.83 -13.46 5.65
N ALA A 93 -5.23 -13.12 4.51
CA ALA A 93 -5.78 -13.45 3.20
C ALA A 93 -5.83 -14.97 2.98
N MET A 94 -4.76 -15.70 3.30
CA MET A 94 -4.73 -17.16 3.16
C MET A 94 -5.78 -17.83 4.03
N ILE A 95 -5.95 -17.41 5.27
CA ILE A 95 -6.94 -17.98 6.18
C ILE A 95 -8.35 -17.64 5.70
N ALA A 96 -8.65 -16.39 5.40
CA ALA A 96 -9.97 -15.97 4.91
C ALA A 96 -10.36 -16.70 3.62
N MET A 97 -9.44 -16.79 2.64
CA MET A 97 -9.68 -17.49 1.38
C MET A 97 -9.87 -18.99 1.57
N SER A 98 -9.35 -19.60 2.64
CA SER A 98 -9.61 -21.00 2.96
C SER A 98 -11.07 -21.26 3.29
N PHE A 99 -11.78 -20.29 3.85
CA PHE A 99 -13.21 -20.36 4.13
C PHE A 99 -14.09 -19.84 2.98
N ALA A 100 -13.50 -19.24 1.95
CA ALA A 100 -14.21 -18.71 0.78
C ALA A 100 -14.30 -19.71 -0.38
N GLN A 101 -13.94 -20.97 -0.17
CA GLN A 101 -13.88 -21.98 -1.22
C GLN A 101 -15.24 -22.57 -1.53
N VAL A 102 -15.45 -22.91 -2.81
CA VAL A 102 -16.65 -23.56 -3.32
C VAL A 102 -16.30 -25.00 -3.72
N GLY A 103 -17.18 -25.94 -3.42
CA GLY A 103 -16.97 -27.35 -3.74
C GLY A 103 -15.99 -28.04 -2.77
N THR A 104 -14.95 -28.71 -3.27
CA THR A 104 -13.96 -29.40 -2.43
C THR A 104 -12.80 -28.46 -2.07
N ASN A 105 -12.58 -28.19 -0.81
CA ASN A 105 -11.52 -27.29 -0.34
C ASN A 105 -10.23 -28.02 0.06
N GLN A 106 -9.74 -28.92 -0.78
CA GLN A 106 -8.52 -29.70 -0.53
C GLN A 106 -7.27 -28.82 -0.32
N ARG A 107 -7.29 -27.56 -0.78
CA ARG A 107 -6.19 -26.58 -0.62
C ARG A 107 -6.36 -25.66 0.58
N ALA A 108 -7.43 -25.81 1.33
CA ALA A 108 -7.65 -25.03 2.54
C ALA A 108 -6.66 -25.42 3.63
N VAL A 109 -6.38 -24.48 4.56
CA VAL A 109 -5.64 -24.81 5.77
C VAL A 109 -6.39 -25.90 6.57
N PHE A 110 -5.65 -26.71 7.31
CA PHE A 110 -6.16 -27.91 7.97
C PHE A 110 -7.49 -27.73 8.72
N PHE A 111 -7.63 -26.62 9.46
CA PHE A 111 -8.84 -26.36 10.25
C PHE A 111 -10.03 -25.86 9.43
N ALA A 112 -9.82 -25.50 8.15
CA ALA A 112 -10.88 -25.06 7.24
C ALA A 112 -11.31 -26.14 6.23
N GLN A 113 -10.67 -27.31 6.27
CA GLN A 113 -11.03 -28.43 5.37
C GLN A 113 -12.43 -28.94 5.70
N GLY A 114 -13.26 -29.09 4.66
CA GLY A 114 -14.67 -29.49 4.81
C GLY A 114 -15.65 -28.33 5.00
N TRP A 115 -15.17 -27.11 5.23
CA TRP A 115 -15.99 -25.91 5.33
C TRP A 115 -16.10 -25.27 3.94
N VAL A 116 -17.06 -25.71 3.14
CA VAL A 116 -17.28 -25.28 1.76
C VAL A 116 -18.64 -24.62 1.61
N ASP A 117 -18.81 -23.84 0.53
CA ASP A 117 -20.07 -23.18 0.19
C ASP A 117 -20.64 -22.29 1.31
N LEU A 118 -19.76 -21.71 2.10
CA LEU A 118 -20.15 -20.82 3.18
C LEU A 118 -20.64 -19.47 2.65
N PRO A 119 -21.60 -18.83 3.35
CA PRO A 119 -21.97 -17.45 3.05
C PRO A 119 -20.73 -16.54 3.08
N ILE A 120 -20.65 -15.59 2.15
CA ILE A 120 -19.49 -14.68 1.97
C ILE A 120 -19.13 -13.89 3.25
N ILE A 121 -20.09 -13.73 4.16
CA ILE A 121 -19.89 -13.05 5.42
C ILE A 121 -18.89 -13.79 6.33
N ILE A 122 -18.84 -15.13 6.25
CA ILE A 122 -18.00 -15.96 7.13
C ILE A 122 -16.51 -15.74 6.83
N PRO A 123 -16.03 -15.86 5.56
CA PRO A 123 -14.66 -15.53 5.21
C PRO A 123 -14.25 -14.10 5.63
N ILE A 124 -15.16 -13.13 5.49
CA ILE A 124 -14.90 -11.74 5.88
C ILE A 124 -14.71 -11.65 7.40
N LEU A 125 -15.60 -12.24 8.19
CA LEU A 125 -15.51 -12.23 9.65
C LEU A 125 -14.25 -12.96 10.15
N VAL A 126 -13.91 -14.08 9.53
CA VAL A 126 -12.69 -14.83 9.84
C VAL A 126 -11.46 -13.97 9.56
N GLY A 127 -11.39 -13.34 8.38
CA GLY A 127 -10.29 -12.45 8.03
C GLY A 127 -10.14 -11.29 9.02
N LEU A 128 -11.24 -10.61 9.34
CA LEU A 128 -11.25 -9.52 10.32
C LEU A 128 -10.80 -9.98 11.72
N SER A 129 -11.25 -11.16 12.15
CA SER A 129 -10.87 -11.71 13.45
C SER A 129 -9.37 -12.02 13.51
N VAL A 130 -8.81 -12.64 12.48
CA VAL A 130 -7.37 -12.93 12.39
C VAL A 130 -6.56 -11.63 12.39
N ALA A 131 -6.96 -10.66 11.56
CA ALA A 131 -6.29 -9.37 11.50
C ALA A 131 -6.32 -8.64 12.86
N LEU A 132 -7.46 -8.68 13.56
CA LEU A 132 -7.61 -8.07 14.88
C LEU A 132 -6.71 -8.74 15.92
N ILE A 133 -6.69 -10.08 15.97
CA ILE A 133 -5.84 -10.83 16.89
C ILE A 133 -4.35 -10.51 16.64
N CYS A 134 -3.93 -10.55 15.38
CA CYS A 134 -2.55 -10.22 15.03
C CYS A 134 -2.22 -8.75 15.39
N GLY A 135 -3.15 -7.83 15.14
CA GLY A 135 -2.99 -6.42 15.50
C GLY A 135 -2.86 -6.19 17.00
N ILE A 136 -3.67 -6.89 17.82
CA ILE A 136 -3.58 -6.82 19.28
C ILE A 136 -2.22 -7.38 19.77
N ILE A 137 -1.81 -8.52 19.25
CA ILE A 137 -0.51 -9.14 19.63
C ILE A 137 0.64 -8.19 19.29
N ASN A 138 0.65 -7.63 18.08
CA ASN A 138 1.67 -6.66 17.67
C ASN A 138 1.65 -5.40 18.52
N GLY A 139 0.46 -4.84 18.75
CA GLY A 139 0.32 -3.64 19.58
C GLY A 139 0.71 -3.82 21.06
N LEU A 140 0.70 -5.05 21.56
CA LEU A 140 1.20 -5.37 22.90
C LEU A 140 2.71 -5.60 22.96
N LEU A 141 3.34 -5.88 21.80
CA LEU A 141 4.77 -6.15 21.69
C LEU A 141 5.61 -4.91 21.37
N ILE A 142 4.98 -3.84 20.88
CA ILE A 142 5.59 -2.55 20.58
C ILE A 142 5.46 -1.61 21.78
#